data_3a6fe2df7a7246c922feabc50bfaba1c
#
_entry.id   3a6fe2df7a7246c922feabc50bfaba1c
#
_cell.length_a   1.000
_cell.length_b   1.000
_cell.length_c   1.000
_cell.angle_alpha   90.00
_cell.angle_beta   90.00
_cell.angle_gamma   90.00
#
_symmetry.space_group_name_H-M   'P 1'
#
loop_
_entity.id
_entity.type
_entity.pdbx_description
1 polymer ?
#
loop_
_entity_poly.entity_id
_entity_poly.type
_entity_poly.pdbx_seq_one_letter_code
_entity_poly.pdbx_strand_id
1 'polypeptide(L)'
;MATYNVVMRGDRALFPVMLSNGNLIGQRDLGNGIHEAHWRDPFPKPSYLFALVAADLEKIEESITTRSGKKALLQVYTRAEDLSQADFALASLKRAIFWDERRYGLELDLERFMVVAVPDFNSGAMENK
;
A
#
# COMPACT_ATOMS: atom_id res chain seq x y z
N MET A 1 1.28 -21.69 -1.79
CA MET A 1 1.31 -20.29 -2.26
C MET A 1 0.08 -20.02 -3.11
N ALA A 2 -0.56 -18.86 -2.93
CA ALA A 2 -1.78 -18.47 -3.64
C ALA A 2 -1.74 -17.00 -4.07
N THR A 3 -2.47 -16.67 -5.12
CA THR A 3 -2.81 -15.28 -5.47
C THR A 3 -4.10 -14.88 -4.75
N TYR A 4 -4.28 -13.58 -4.54
CA TYR A 4 -5.41 -13.07 -3.77
C TYR A 4 -6.26 -12.11 -4.58
N ASN A 5 -7.57 -12.33 -4.52
CA ASN A 5 -8.59 -11.37 -4.92
C ASN A 5 -9.41 -11.03 -3.69
N VAL A 6 -9.44 -9.77 -3.32
CA VAL A 6 -10.02 -9.32 -2.05
C VAL A 6 -11.08 -8.27 -2.33
N VAL A 7 -12.30 -8.53 -1.91
CA VAL A 7 -13.38 -7.55 -1.92
C VAL A 7 -13.71 -7.20 -0.49
N MET A 8 -13.52 -5.92 -0.14
CA MET A 8 -13.83 -5.39 1.18
C MET A 8 -15.05 -4.48 1.09
N ARG A 9 -15.94 -4.61 2.05
CA ARG A 9 -17.09 -3.71 2.23
C ARG A 9 -17.09 -3.19 3.66
N GLY A 10 -17.33 -1.92 3.82
CA GLY A 10 -17.32 -1.31 5.13
C GLY A 10 -18.05 0.03 5.17
N ASP A 11 -18.29 0.49 6.38
CA ASP A 11 -18.80 1.82 6.63
C ASP A 11 -17.75 2.85 6.22
N ARG A 12 -18.13 3.79 5.36
CA ARG A 12 -17.22 4.79 4.82
C ARG A 12 -16.72 5.77 5.89
N ALA A 13 -17.56 6.08 6.88
CA ALA A 13 -17.19 7.01 7.94
C ALA A 13 -16.18 6.40 8.90
N LEU A 14 -16.29 5.09 9.17
CA LEU A 14 -15.38 4.37 10.07
C LEU A 14 -14.10 3.90 9.34
N PHE A 15 -14.23 3.49 8.09
CA PHE A 15 -13.14 2.89 7.30
C PHE A 15 -13.02 3.55 5.93
N PRO A 16 -12.69 4.86 5.87
CA PRO A 16 -12.53 5.56 4.59
C PRO A 16 -11.39 4.96 3.74
N VAL A 17 -10.40 4.34 4.38
CA VAL A 17 -9.28 3.64 3.72
C VAL A 17 -9.41 2.14 3.92
N MET A 18 -9.46 1.40 2.81
CA MET A 18 -9.49 -0.06 2.80
C MET A 18 -8.42 -0.58 1.83
N LEU A 19 -7.36 -1.18 2.36
CA LEU A 19 -6.19 -1.62 1.61
C LEU A 19 -6.00 -3.14 1.72
N SER A 20 -5.44 -3.72 0.67
CA SER A 20 -4.92 -5.09 0.67
C SER A 20 -3.69 -5.18 -0.24
N ASN A 21 -3.08 -6.36 -0.33
CA ASN A 21 -1.94 -6.60 -1.20
C ASN A 21 -2.29 -6.37 -2.67
N GLY A 22 -1.29 -5.95 -3.44
CA GLY A 22 -1.39 -5.82 -4.89
C GLY A 22 -1.99 -4.51 -5.37
N ASN A 23 -2.85 -4.58 -6.38
CA ASN A 23 -3.41 -3.43 -7.07
C ASN A 23 -4.88 -3.23 -6.76
N LEU A 24 -5.28 -1.97 -6.59
CA LEU A 24 -6.68 -1.58 -6.50
C LEU A 24 -7.29 -1.63 -7.90
N ILE A 25 -8.23 -2.52 -8.11
CA ILE A 25 -8.89 -2.70 -9.41
C ILE A 25 -10.30 -2.11 -9.47
N GLY A 26 -10.85 -1.71 -8.34
CA GLY A 26 -12.13 -1.03 -8.31
C GLY A 26 -12.50 -0.50 -6.93
N GLN A 27 -13.23 0.59 -6.94
CA GLN A 27 -13.90 1.14 -5.76
C GLN A 27 -15.31 1.60 -6.16
N ARG A 28 -16.29 1.41 -5.30
CA ARG A 28 -17.64 1.90 -5.52
C ARG A 28 -18.38 2.21 -4.24
N ASP A 29 -19.28 3.15 -4.34
CA ASP A 29 -20.28 3.45 -3.34
C ASP A 29 -21.46 2.48 -3.48
N LEU A 30 -21.83 1.83 -2.40
CA LEU A 30 -22.96 0.90 -2.39
C LEU A 30 -24.25 1.56 -1.83
N GLY A 31 -24.17 2.84 -1.43
CA GLY A 31 -25.26 3.54 -0.76
C GLY A 31 -25.30 3.26 0.75
N ASN A 32 -26.14 4.00 1.47
CA ASN A 32 -26.33 3.88 2.93
C ASN A 32 -25.02 4.00 3.75
N GLY A 33 -24.04 4.78 3.26
CA GLY A 33 -22.76 4.95 3.93
C GLY A 33 -21.78 3.78 3.76
N ILE A 34 -22.13 2.77 2.97
CA ILE A 34 -21.28 1.59 2.70
C ILE A 34 -20.52 1.77 1.40
N HIS A 35 -19.25 1.45 1.40
CA HIS A 35 -18.42 1.42 0.20
C HIS A 35 -17.67 0.09 0.07
N GLU A 36 -17.15 -0.14 -1.14
CA GLU A 36 -16.46 -1.38 -1.51
C GLU A 36 -15.13 -1.04 -2.16
N ALA A 37 -14.08 -1.80 -1.80
CA ALA A 37 -12.79 -1.79 -2.48
C ALA A 37 -12.46 -3.20 -2.97
N HIS A 38 -12.00 -3.30 -4.22
CA HIS A 38 -11.61 -4.56 -4.83
C HIS A 38 -10.12 -4.52 -5.16
N TRP A 39 -9.37 -5.44 -4.56
CA TRP A 39 -7.92 -5.58 -4.71
C TRP A 39 -7.57 -6.89 -5.39
N ARG A 40 -6.52 -6.86 -6.19
CA ARG A 40 -5.96 -8.05 -6.84
C ARG A 40 -4.45 -8.08 -6.66
N ASP A 41 -3.96 -9.14 -6.04
CA ASP A 41 -2.55 -9.41 -5.90
C ASP A 41 -2.12 -10.51 -6.88
N PRO A 42 -1.33 -10.18 -7.90
CA PRO A 42 -0.88 -11.15 -8.90
C PRO A 42 0.30 -12.02 -8.43
N PHE A 43 0.94 -11.65 -7.31
CA PHE A 43 2.13 -12.35 -6.81
C PHE A 43 1.73 -13.50 -5.88
N PRO A 44 2.05 -14.77 -6.25
CA PRO A 44 1.78 -15.90 -5.37
C PRO A 44 2.56 -15.78 -4.06
N LYS A 45 1.86 -15.87 -2.95
CA LYS A 45 2.46 -15.76 -1.61
C LYS A 45 1.84 -16.72 -0.61
N PRO A 46 2.55 -17.05 0.48
CA PRO A 46 1.98 -17.78 1.59
C PRO A 46 0.97 -16.90 2.35
N SER A 47 0.05 -17.54 3.06
CA SER A 47 -1.05 -16.85 3.73
C SER A 47 -0.62 -15.84 4.80
N TYR A 48 0.53 -16.04 5.43
CA TYR A 48 1.02 -15.12 6.47
C TYR A 48 1.48 -13.76 5.92
N LEU A 49 1.69 -13.63 4.60
CA LEU A 49 1.98 -12.34 3.95
C LEU A 49 0.71 -11.62 3.49
N PHE A 50 -0.45 -12.21 3.62
CA PHE A 50 -1.71 -11.53 3.35
C PHE A 50 -1.94 -10.43 4.37
N ALA A 51 -2.28 -9.23 3.89
CA ALA A 51 -2.60 -8.09 4.73
C ALA A 51 -3.91 -7.43 4.32
N LEU A 52 -4.62 -6.94 5.32
CA LEU A 52 -5.82 -6.14 5.17
C LEU A 52 -5.76 -4.97 6.14
N VAL A 53 -6.03 -3.76 5.64
CA VAL A 53 -6.11 -2.55 6.44
C VAL A 53 -7.46 -1.90 6.19
N ALA A 54 -8.20 -1.63 7.26
CA ALA A 54 -9.43 -0.85 7.24
C ALA A 54 -9.38 0.17 8.36
N ALA A 55 -9.21 1.45 8.04
CA ALA A 55 -8.98 2.50 9.02
C ALA A 55 -9.27 3.89 8.47
N ASP A 56 -9.28 4.87 9.37
CA ASP A 56 -9.27 6.28 9.03
C ASP A 56 -7.81 6.77 8.98
N LEU A 57 -7.28 6.91 7.78
CA LEU A 57 -5.89 7.28 7.52
C LEU A 57 -5.81 8.39 6.49
N GLU A 58 -4.80 9.23 6.66
CA GLU A 58 -4.34 10.18 5.65
C GLU A 58 -3.22 9.55 4.81
N LYS A 59 -2.96 10.11 3.64
CA LYS A 59 -1.86 9.64 2.79
C LYS A 59 -1.13 10.77 2.11
N ILE A 60 0.13 10.51 1.82
CA ILE A 60 0.88 11.20 0.77
C ILE A 60 1.28 10.20 -0.30
N GLU A 61 1.45 10.66 -1.52
CA GLU A 61 1.82 9.77 -2.64
C GLU A 61 2.68 10.48 -3.67
N GLU A 62 3.49 9.70 -4.37
CA GLU A 62 4.30 10.16 -5.49
C GLU A 62 4.49 9.03 -6.50
N SER A 63 4.45 9.37 -7.78
CA SER A 63 4.80 8.43 -8.85
C SER A 63 6.29 8.50 -9.13
N ILE A 64 6.91 7.35 -9.30
CA ILE A 64 8.29 7.22 -9.77
C ILE A 64 8.33 6.51 -11.11
N THR A 65 9.46 6.66 -11.82
CA THR A 65 9.76 5.91 -13.03
C THR A 65 11.04 5.11 -12.79
N THR A 66 10.97 3.81 -12.99
CA THR A 66 12.13 2.92 -12.87
C THR A 66 13.09 3.11 -14.05
N ARG A 67 14.28 2.53 -13.97
CA ARG A 67 15.31 2.59 -15.00
C ARG A 67 14.83 2.12 -16.38
N SER A 68 13.98 1.09 -16.42
CA SER A 68 13.39 0.58 -17.67
C SER A 68 12.21 1.41 -18.19
N GLY A 69 11.79 2.46 -17.47
CA GLY A 69 10.67 3.31 -17.83
C GLY A 69 9.31 2.87 -17.27
N LYS A 70 9.30 1.86 -16.40
CA LYS A 70 8.06 1.44 -15.71
C LYS A 70 7.67 2.47 -14.66
N LYS A 71 6.39 2.82 -14.62
CA LYS A 71 5.84 3.71 -13.58
C LYS A 71 5.36 2.91 -12.37
N ALA A 72 5.61 3.44 -11.19
CA ALA A 72 5.10 2.91 -9.93
C ALA A 72 4.58 4.04 -9.04
N LEU A 73 3.49 3.77 -8.34
CA LEU A 73 2.89 4.69 -7.36
C LEU A 73 3.37 4.30 -5.97
N LEU A 74 4.01 5.23 -5.28
CA LEU A 74 4.43 5.09 -3.90
C LEU A 74 3.45 5.83 -2.99
N GLN A 75 2.95 5.18 -1.96
CA GLN A 75 1.99 5.75 -1.02
C GLN A 75 2.44 5.48 0.42
N VAL A 76 2.34 6.50 1.26
CA VAL A 76 2.53 6.38 2.71
C VAL A 76 1.25 6.80 3.40
N TYR A 77 0.68 5.87 4.14
CA TYR A 77 -0.55 6.05 4.93
C TYR A 77 -0.18 6.20 6.39
N THR A 78 -0.74 7.20 7.07
CA THR A 78 -0.54 7.46 8.49
C THR A 78 -1.83 7.93 9.13
N ARG A 79 -1.87 7.97 10.45
CA ARG A 79 -2.89 8.77 11.14
C ARG A 79 -2.70 10.26 10.79
N ALA A 80 -3.76 11.05 10.88
CA ALA A 80 -3.70 12.48 10.60
C ALA A 80 -2.65 13.22 11.43
N GLU A 81 -2.49 12.84 12.69
CA GLU A 81 -1.51 13.43 13.62
C GLU A 81 -0.04 13.15 13.24
N ASP A 82 0.21 12.08 12.50
CA ASP A 82 1.55 11.65 12.08
C ASP A 82 1.90 12.08 10.63
N LEU A 83 0.98 12.73 9.94
CA LEU A 83 1.13 13.08 8.52
C LEU A 83 2.38 13.92 8.23
N SER A 84 2.78 14.78 9.16
CA SER A 84 4.00 15.60 9.02
C SER A 84 5.31 14.78 8.92
N GLN A 85 5.28 13.52 9.35
CA GLN A 85 6.44 12.62 9.27
C GLN A 85 6.43 11.77 7.98
N ALA A 86 5.32 11.74 7.26
CA ALA A 86 5.15 10.91 6.07
C ALA A 86 6.11 11.30 4.93
N ASP A 87 6.46 12.58 4.79
CA ASP A 87 7.41 13.07 3.77
C ASP A 87 8.79 12.41 3.93
N PHE A 88 9.27 12.28 5.17
CA PHE A 88 10.54 11.61 5.45
C PHE A 88 10.49 10.13 5.07
N ALA A 89 9.38 9.45 5.39
CA ALA A 89 9.18 8.04 5.06
C ALA A 89 9.13 7.83 3.54
N LEU A 90 8.40 8.68 2.82
CA LEU A 90 8.32 8.61 1.35
C LEU A 90 9.68 8.88 0.69
N ALA A 91 10.43 9.88 1.14
CA ALA A 91 11.77 10.17 0.65
C ALA A 91 12.75 9.02 0.92
N SER A 92 12.63 8.35 2.08
CA SER A 92 13.44 7.20 2.44
C SER A 92 13.13 5.99 1.57
N LEU A 93 11.85 5.72 1.31
CA LEU A 93 11.41 4.67 0.39
C LEU A 93 11.97 4.87 -1.01
N LYS A 94 11.87 6.08 -1.55
CA LYS A 94 12.44 6.42 -2.86
C LYS A 94 13.95 6.18 -2.92
N ARG A 95 14.68 6.63 -1.89
CA ARG A 95 16.15 6.40 -1.82
C ARG A 95 16.50 4.91 -1.80
N ALA A 96 15.72 4.10 -1.07
CA ALA A 96 15.94 2.66 -1.00
C ALA A 96 15.70 2.00 -2.37
N ILE A 97 14.59 2.32 -3.05
CA ILE A 97 14.27 1.77 -4.37
C ILE A 97 15.37 2.09 -5.39
N PHE A 98 15.79 3.37 -5.48
CA PHE A 98 16.84 3.75 -6.43
C PHE A 98 18.23 3.24 -6.03
N TRP A 99 18.48 2.99 -4.75
CA TRP A 99 19.70 2.35 -4.29
C TRP A 99 19.76 0.88 -4.76
N ASP A 100 18.66 0.13 -4.64
CA ASP A 100 18.55 -1.24 -5.12
C ASP A 100 18.75 -1.33 -6.63
N GLU A 101 18.14 -0.43 -7.40
CA GLU A 101 18.36 -0.36 -8.84
C GLU A 101 19.82 -0.17 -9.20
N ARG A 102 20.50 0.77 -8.53
CA ARG A 102 21.91 1.09 -8.83
C ARG A 102 22.87 0.00 -8.36
N ARG A 103 22.59 -0.56 -7.19
CA ARG A 103 23.52 -1.51 -6.54
C ARG A 103 23.38 -2.92 -7.08
N TYR A 104 22.16 -3.36 -7.33
CA TYR A 104 21.86 -4.74 -7.69
C TYR A 104 21.20 -4.88 -9.06
N GLY A 105 20.86 -3.80 -9.72
CA GLY A 105 20.08 -3.84 -10.95
C GLY A 105 18.64 -4.33 -10.75
N LEU A 106 18.15 -4.29 -9.51
CA LEU A 106 16.81 -4.75 -9.16
C LEU A 106 15.84 -3.55 -9.19
N GLU A 107 14.95 -3.56 -10.15
CA GLU A 107 13.87 -2.59 -10.24
C GLU A 107 12.68 -3.00 -9.39
N LEU A 108 11.93 -2.00 -8.91
CA LEU A 108 10.66 -2.25 -8.26
C LEU A 108 9.70 -2.94 -9.24
N ASP A 109 9.22 -4.11 -8.88
CA ASP A 109 8.29 -4.89 -9.70
C ASP A 109 6.81 -4.67 -9.34
N LEU A 110 6.54 -3.87 -8.30
CA LEU A 110 5.20 -3.43 -7.93
C LEU A 110 4.77 -2.21 -8.75
N GLU A 111 3.50 -2.19 -9.18
CA GLU A 111 2.88 -1.00 -9.76
C GLU A 111 2.45 0.00 -8.68
N ARG A 112 2.18 -0.51 -7.47
CA ARG A 112 1.81 0.26 -6.29
C ARG A 112 2.55 -0.28 -5.07
N PHE A 113 3.26 0.59 -4.39
CA PHE A 113 3.94 0.29 -3.14
C PHE A 113 3.28 1.12 -2.02
N MET A 114 2.71 0.44 -1.04
CA MET A 114 2.03 1.08 0.09
C MET A 114 2.79 0.82 1.38
N VAL A 115 3.09 1.88 2.11
CA VAL A 115 3.56 1.82 3.49
C VAL A 115 2.42 2.29 4.38
N VAL A 116 2.09 1.50 5.40
CA VAL A 116 1.09 1.86 6.41
C VAL A 116 1.79 1.94 7.75
N ALA A 117 1.90 3.15 8.28
CA ALA A 117 2.47 3.40 9.60
C ALA A 117 1.34 3.35 10.65
N VAL A 118 1.44 2.42 11.57
CA VAL A 118 0.45 2.23 12.64
C VAL A 118 1.12 2.24 14.01
N PRO A 119 0.47 2.80 15.04
CA PRO A 119 0.93 2.66 16.42
C PRO A 119 0.69 1.22 16.90
N ASP A 120 1.34 0.86 17.98
CA ASP A 120 1.09 -0.40 18.71
C ASP A 120 1.25 -1.67 17.86
N PHE A 121 2.14 -1.63 16.87
CA PHE A 121 2.47 -2.80 16.07
C PHE A 121 3.43 -3.71 16.83
N ASN A 122 3.16 -5.02 16.87
CA ASN A 122 3.93 -6.00 17.65
C ASN A 122 5.34 -6.28 17.09
N SER A 123 5.68 -5.74 15.96
CA SER A 123 6.97 -5.89 15.28
C SER A 123 7.44 -4.53 14.75
N GLY A 124 8.70 -4.42 14.34
CA GLY A 124 9.21 -3.20 13.73
C GLY A 124 8.65 -2.93 12.34
N ALA A 125 8.41 -3.97 11.58
CA ALA A 125 7.82 -3.91 10.24
C ALA A 125 7.29 -5.29 9.82
N MET A 126 6.45 -5.30 8.79
CA MET A 126 6.04 -6.51 8.10
C MET A 126 5.98 -6.20 6.59
N GLU A 127 6.81 -6.87 5.84
CA GLU A 127 6.85 -6.82 4.38
C GLU A 127 5.89 -7.87 3.80
N ASN A 128 4.94 -7.42 3.01
CA ASN A 128 3.78 -8.22 2.58
C ASN A 128 3.80 -8.63 1.10
N LYS A 129 4.97 -8.63 0.50
CA LYS A 129 5.10 -9.06 -0.89
C LYS A 129 5.52 -10.51 -1.06
#